data_e674fa43be94daef6dec3db9a72eb56f
#
_entry.id   e674fa43be94daef6dec3db9a72eb56f
#
_cell.length_a   1.000
_cell.length_b   1.000
_cell.length_c   1.000
_cell.angle_alpha   90.00
_cell.angle_beta   90.00
_cell.angle_gamma   90.00
#
_symmetry.space_group_name_H-M   'P 1'
#
loop_
_entity.id
_entity.type
_entity.pdbx_description
1 polymer ?
#
loop_
_entity_poly.entity_id
_entity_poly.type
_entity_poly.pdbx_seq_one_letter_code
_entity_poly.pdbx_strand_id
1 'polypeptide(L)'
;TGPHMLARFSVNERTDLYPDDIALAKAYAKVLIEELKQVVNEGCTYIQFDEPVWTENVKEAKWGAEILNEIISQFPGVKFNLHICGGNAHRKRGYFGRYTDMIDAFKILNIDEIHLEHCSLHYTMLDIFKEWNFQGSISAGVIDQRIDGTETIEKVVKHTEPLLEYFTPNKILLTSECGFGHVPIEI
;
A
#
# COMPACT_ATOMS: atom_id res chain seq x y z
N THR A 1 6.19 6.48 -2.10
CA THR A 1 6.79 6.00 -0.83
C THR A 1 6.19 6.77 0.34
N GLY A 2 5.77 6.05 1.40
CA GLY A 2 5.22 6.67 2.59
C GLY A 2 6.27 7.00 3.65
N PRO A 3 5.90 7.74 4.70
CA PRO A 3 6.84 8.22 5.72
C PRO A 3 7.43 7.11 6.59
N HIS A 4 6.70 6.03 6.86
CA HIS A 4 7.20 4.90 7.62
C HIS A 4 8.31 4.17 6.83
N MET A 5 8.07 3.88 5.54
CA MET A 5 9.09 3.29 4.68
C MET A 5 10.34 4.16 4.59
N LEU A 6 10.20 5.48 4.45
CA LEU A 6 11.34 6.41 4.44
C LEU A 6 12.16 6.31 5.73
N ALA A 7 11.51 6.27 6.89
CA ALA A 7 12.20 6.13 8.16
C ALA A 7 12.97 4.81 8.26
N ARG A 8 12.34 3.69 7.89
CA ARG A 8 12.94 2.34 7.97
C ARG A 8 14.12 2.13 7.01
N PHE A 9 14.10 2.75 5.83
CA PHE A 9 15.16 2.62 4.83
C PHE A 9 16.25 3.70 4.93
N SER A 10 16.12 4.65 5.87
CA SER A 10 17.13 5.67 6.12
C SER A 10 18.07 5.26 7.22
N VAL A 11 19.35 5.62 7.09
CA VAL A 11 20.31 5.56 8.19
C VAL A 11 20.12 6.82 9.04
N ASN A 12 19.62 6.67 10.26
CA ASN A 12 19.42 7.79 11.16
C ASN A 12 20.72 8.14 11.92
N GLU A 13 21.48 9.10 11.40
CA GLU A 13 22.71 9.62 12.05
C GLU A 13 22.43 10.71 13.08
N ARG A 14 21.16 11.15 13.23
CA ARG A 14 20.75 12.25 14.11
C ARG A 14 19.79 11.77 15.19
N THR A 15 20.20 10.73 15.92
CA THR A 15 19.41 10.18 17.04
C THR A 15 19.20 11.19 18.19
N ASP A 16 19.98 12.27 18.21
CA ASP A 16 19.76 13.43 19.09
C ASP A 16 18.50 14.22 18.73
N LEU A 17 18.11 14.26 17.44
CA LEU A 17 16.90 14.94 16.95
C LEU A 17 15.73 13.97 16.74
N TYR A 18 16.02 12.76 16.28
CA TYR A 18 15.06 11.73 15.94
C TYR A 18 15.37 10.47 16.75
N PRO A 19 14.89 10.36 17.99
CA PRO A 19 15.27 9.28 18.90
C PRO A 19 14.78 7.89 18.48
N ASP A 20 13.77 7.82 17.61
CA ASP A 20 13.17 6.60 17.12
C ASP A 20 12.58 6.77 15.71
N ASP A 21 12.14 5.66 15.10
CA ASP A 21 11.57 5.65 13.75
C ASP A 21 10.27 6.46 13.65
N ILE A 22 9.49 6.58 14.72
CA ILE A 22 8.27 7.40 14.74
C ILE A 22 8.62 8.88 14.61
N ALA A 23 9.61 9.35 15.36
CA ALA A 23 10.06 10.73 15.28
C ALA A 23 10.63 11.05 13.89
N LEU A 24 11.40 10.12 13.31
CA LEU A 24 11.96 10.26 11.97
C LEU A 24 10.85 10.23 10.90
N ALA A 25 9.89 9.31 10.98
CA ALA A 25 8.74 9.24 10.08
C ALA A 25 7.90 10.52 10.12
N LYS A 26 7.67 11.10 11.30
CA LYS A 26 6.99 12.40 11.44
C LYS A 26 7.77 13.56 10.81
N ALA A 27 9.09 13.51 10.83
CA ALA A 27 9.92 14.49 10.14
C ALA A 27 9.78 14.34 8.60
N TYR A 28 9.80 13.11 8.08
CA TYR A 28 9.53 12.85 6.66
C TYR A 28 8.11 13.24 6.25
N ALA A 29 7.12 13.01 7.10
CA ALA A 29 5.74 13.43 6.84
C ALA A 29 5.62 14.94 6.56
N LYS A 30 6.35 15.77 7.31
CA LYS A 30 6.38 17.23 7.08
C LYS A 30 6.96 17.58 5.71
N VAL A 31 8.02 16.91 5.29
CA VAL A 31 8.62 17.11 3.96
C VAL A 31 7.66 16.66 2.87
N LEU A 32 7.03 15.48 3.02
CA LEU A 32 6.04 14.97 2.07
C LEU A 32 4.84 15.90 1.93
N ILE A 33 4.37 16.52 3.01
CA ILE A 33 3.28 17.52 2.94
C ILE A 33 3.68 18.70 2.04
N GLU A 34 4.90 19.21 2.14
CA GLU A 34 5.35 20.33 1.29
C GLU A 34 5.48 19.91 -0.18
N GLU A 35 6.00 18.70 -0.46
CA GLU A 35 6.03 18.14 -1.82
C GLU A 35 4.61 17.96 -2.39
N LEU A 36 3.71 17.38 -1.60
CA LEU A 36 2.33 17.15 -2.03
C LEU A 36 1.57 18.45 -2.31
N LYS A 37 1.81 19.53 -1.54
CA LYS A 37 1.23 20.83 -1.82
C LYS A 37 1.57 21.32 -3.24
N GLN A 38 2.83 21.12 -3.67
CA GLN A 38 3.25 21.51 -5.02
C GLN A 38 2.53 20.67 -6.08
N VAL A 39 2.51 19.35 -5.91
CA VAL A 39 1.88 18.42 -6.87
C VAL A 39 0.37 18.67 -6.97
N VAL A 40 -0.30 18.91 -5.84
CA VAL A 40 -1.75 19.19 -5.80
C VAL A 40 -2.05 20.56 -6.43
N ASN A 41 -1.21 21.58 -6.21
CA ASN A 41 -1.38 22.88 -6.83
C ASN A 41 -1.26 22.83 -8.37
N GLU A 42 -0.48 21.87 -8.91
CA GLU A 42 -0.41 21.59 -10.35
C GLU A 42 -1.57 20.75 -10.88
N GLY A 43 -2.57 20.42 -10.03
CA GLY A 43 -3.81 19.77 -10.41
C GLY A 43 -3.85 18.26 -10.20
N CYS A 44 -2.90 17.68 -9.49
CA CYS A 44 -2.97 16.26 -9.11
C CYS A 44 -4.07 16.03 -8.06
N THR A 45 -4.98 15.11 -8.36
CA THR A 45 -6.14 14.77 -7.50
C THR A 45 -6.14 13.33 -7.03
N TYR A 46 -5.12 12.54 -7.38
CA TYR A 46 -4.99 11.15 -6.99
C TYR A 46 -3.54 10.83 -6.64
N ILE A 47 -3.30 10.37 -5.43
CA ILE A 47 -1.96 10.13 -4.87
C ILE A 47 -1.91 8.75 -4.24
N GLN A 48 -0.84 8.00 -4.53
CA GLN A 48 -0.57 6.72 -3.90
C GLN A 48 0.62 6.82 -2.94
N PHE A 49 0.46 6.28 -1.75
CA PHE A 49 1.57 5.95 -0.86
C PHE A 49 1.91 4.46 -0.95
N ASP A 50 3.18 4.11 -0.77
CA ASP A 50 3.65 2.73 -0.70
C ASP A 50 4.29 2.50 0.68
N GLU A 51 3.78 1.52 1.41
CA GLU A 51 4.22 1.15 2.76
C GLU A 51 4.43 -0.38 2.89
N PRO A 52 5.30 -0.99 2.08
CA PRO A 52 5.57 -2.43 2.16
C PRO A 52 6.17 -2.85 3.50
N VAL A 53 6.81 -1.94 4.23
CA VAL A 53 7.40 -2.18 5.56
C VAL A 53 6.36 -2.60 6.60
N TRP A 54 5.06 -2.33 6.38
CA TRP A 54 4.02 -2.81 7.30
C TRP A 54 3.95 -4.34 7.33
N THR A 55 4.25 -5.02 6.21
CA THR A 55 4.33 -6.49 6.17
C THR A 55 5.66 -7.03 6.70
N GLU A 56 6.67 -6.19 6.89
CA GLU A 56 7.89 -6.53 7.62
C GLU A 56 7.64 -6.51 9.14
N ASN A 57 6.98 -5.46 9.63
CA ASN A 57 6.68 -5.30 11.05
C ASN A 57 5.22 -4.87 11.26
N VAL A 58 4.33 -5.86 11.32
CA VAL A 58 2.88 -5.64 11.43
C VAL A 58 2.45 -4.82 12.65
N LYS A 59 3.25 -4.84 13.73
CA LYS A 59 2.95 -4.07 14.96
C LYS A 59 3.14 -2.56 14.78
N GLU A 60 3.95 -2.16 13.80
CA GLU A 60 4.23 -0.76 13.50
C GLU A 60 3.20 -0.13 12.56
N ALA A 61 2.43 -0.94 11.84
CA ALA A 61 1.44 -0.46 10.88
C ALA A 61 0.47 0.57 11.48
N LYS A 62 0.11 0.42 12.76
CA LYS A 62 -0.83 1.33 13.42
C LYS A 62 -0.31 2.76 13.51
N TRP A 63 0.89 2.97 14.02
CA TRP A 63 1.46 4.34 14.07
C TRP A 63 1.78 4.87 12.65
N GLY A 64 2.11 3.97 11.71
CA GLY A 64 2.25 4.33 10.29
C GLY A 64 0.95 4.90 9.73
N ALA A 65 -0.20 4.26 10.02
CA ALA A 65 -1.53 4.72 9.62
C ALA A 65 -1.90 6.07 10.27
N GLU A 66 -1.57 6.27 11.52
CA GLU A 66 -1.78 7.55 12.23
C GLU A 66 -1.03 8.69 11.53
N ILE A 67 0.25 8.49 11.17
CA ILE A 67 1.05 9.50 10.45
C ILE A 67 0.51 9.74 9.03
N LEU A 68 0.09 8.69 8.30
CA LEU A 68 -0.53 8.86 6.99
C LEU A 68 -1.82 9.68 7.08
N ASN A 69 -2.66 9.43 8.07
CA ASN A 69 -3.88 10.21 8.28
C ASN A 69 -3.58 11.70 8.56
N GLU A 70 -2.51 12.00 9.29
CA GLU A 70 -2.05 13.40 9.48
C GLU A 70 -1.73 14.07 8.15
N ILE A 71 -1.07 13.36 7.20
CA ILE A 71 -0.79 13.88 5.86
C ILE A 71 -2.09 14.04 5.07
N ILE A 72 -2.89 12.99 4.97
CA ILE A 72 -4.13 12.95 4.17
C ILE A 72 -5.08 14.08 4.57
N SER A 73 -5.20 14.36 5.87
CA SER A 73 -6.07 15.42 6.39
C SER A 73 -5.74 16.83 5.88
N GLN A 74 -4.52 17.06 5.37
CA GLN A 74 -4.11 18.36 4.82
C GLN A 74 -4.63 18.61 3.39
N PHE A 75 -5.16 17.58 2.71
CA PHE A 75 -5.49 17.64 1.28
C PHE A 75 -6.95 17.24 1.01
N PRO A 76 -7.93 18.03 1.48
CA PRO A 76 -9.33 17.74 1.22
C PRO A 76 -9.60 17.78 -0.30
N GLY A 77 -10.32 16.77 -0.81
CA GLY A 77 -10.64 16.64 -2.24
C GLY A 77 -9.60 15.89 -3.08
N VAL A 78 -8.45 15.53 -2.52
CA VAL A 78 -7.51 14.60 -3.14
C VAL A 78 -7.86 13.18 -2.73
N LYS A 79 -7.87 12.25 -3.69
CA LYS A 79 -8.04 10.82 -3.43
C LYS A 79 -6.71 10.17 -3.09
N PHE A 80 -6.70 9.37 -2.05
CA PHE A 80 -5.52 8.65 -1.61
C PHE A 80 -5.67 7.14 -1.74
N ASN A 81 -4.66 6.53 -2.36
CA ASN A 81 -4.44 5.09 -2.41
C ASN A 81 -3.26 4.72 -1.51
N LEU A 82 -3.36 3.58 -0.84
CA LEU A 82 -2.26 3.00 -0.09
C LEU A 82 -1.90 1.62 -0.65
N HIS A 83 -0.67 1.48 -1.15
CA HIS A 83 -0.13 0.19 -1.59
C HIS A 83 0.65 -0.47 -0.46
N ILE A 84 0.27 -1.71 -0.14
CA ILE A 84 0.95 -2.56 0.83
C ILE A 84 1.21 -3.91 0.18
N CYS A 85 2.48 -4.29 0.07
CA CYS A 85 2.90 -5.59 -0.45
C CYS A 85 3.99 -6.20 0.42
N GLY A 86 4.43 -7.41 0.08
CA GLY A 86 5.56 -8.08 0.73
C GLY A 86 6.93 -7.69 0.17
N GLY A 87 7.03 -6.56 -0.53
CA GLY A 87 8.24 -6.15 -1.25
C GLY A 87 8.42 -6.89 -2.58
N ASN A 88 9.32 -6.40 -3.41
CA ASN A 88 9.58 -6.96 -4.74
C ASN A 88 11.04 -6.86 -5.19
N ALA A 89 11.98 -6.86 -4.26
CA ALA A 89 13.40 -6.82 -4.59
C ALA A 89 13.81 -8.07 -5.38
N HIS A 90 14.41 -7.88 -6.56
CA HIS A 90 14.80 -8.97 -7.47
C HIS A 90 13.64 -9.93 -7.80
N ARG A 91 12.41 -9.42 -7.94
CA ARG A 91 11.21 -10.20 -8.20
C ARG A 91 10.91 -11.25 -7.12
N LYS A 92 11.26 -10.95 -5.87
CA LYS A 92 11.04 -11.83 -4.73
C LYS A 92 10.30 -11.08 -3.63
N ARG A 93 9.35 -11.78 -3.00
CA ARG A 93 8.73 -11.30 -1.78
C ARG A 93 9.74 -11.37 -0.63
N GLY A 94 9.93 -10.27 0.08
CA GLY A 94 10.88 -10.15 1.19
C GLY A 94 10.21 -10.18 2.57
N TYR A 95 8.93 -9.76 2.65
CA TYR A 95 8.18 -9.62 3.90
C TYR A 95 6.94 -10.48 3.89
N PHE A 96 6.57 -11.08 5.02
CA PHE A 96 5.56 -12.14 5.10
C PHE A 96 4.48 -11.88 6.16
N GLY A 97 4.37 -10.66 6.69
CA GLY A 97 3.29 -10.27 7.58
C GLY A 97 1.93 -10.42 6.90
N ARG A 98 0.95 -10.90 7.65
CA ARG A 98 -0.42 -11.06 7.14
C ARG A 98 -1.18 -9.76 7.31
N TYR A 99 -2.05 -9.43 6.37
CA TYR A 99 -2.89 -8.24 6.45
C TYR A 99 -3.84 -8.28 7.66
N THR A 100 -4.32 -9.46 8.05
CA THR A 100 -5.15 -9.63 9.25
C THR A 100 -4.45 -9.20 10.54
N ASP A 101 -3.12 -9.32 10.61
CA ASP A 101 -2.35 -8.92 11.78
C ASP A 101 -2.21 -7.39 11.91
N MET A 102 -2.62 -6.64 10.86
CA MET A 102 -2.60 -5.17 10.79
C MET A 102 -4.01 -4.55 10.85
N ILE A 103 -5.02 -5.32 11.23
CA ILE A 103 -6.43 -4.88 11.16
C ILE A 103 -6.70 -3.57 11.91
N ASP A 104 -6.02 -3.34 13.03
CA ASP A 104 -6.15 -2.10 13.80
C ASP A 104 -5.65 -0.88 13.03
N ALA A 105 -4.61 -1.05 12.18
CA ALA A 105 -4.14 0.00 11.29
C ALA A 105 -5.16 0.28 10.18
N PHE A 106 -5.69 -0.77 9.56
CA PHE A 106 -6.70 -0.63 8.50
C PHE A 106 -7.98 0.06 8.99
N LYS A 107 -8.45 -0.27 10.19
CA LYS A 107 -9.67 0.33 10.75
C LYS A 107 -9.58 1.83 11.00
N ILE A 108 -8.39 2.38 11.17
CA ILE A 108 -8.19 3.82 11.38
C ILE A 108 -7.80 4.59 10.12
N LEU A 109 -7.43 3.88 9.03
CA LEU A 109 -7.04 4.52 7.77
C LEU A 109 -8.16 5.33 7.14
N ASN A 110 -7.84 6.56 6.76
CA ASN A 110 -8.73 7.45 6.04
C ASN A 110 -8.30 7.57 4.57
N ILE A 111 -8.47 6.49 3.81
CA ILE A 111 -8.09 6.37 2.39
C ILE A 111 -9.29 6.06 1.52
N ASP A 112 -9.19 6.40 0.23
CA ASP A 112 -10.23 6.15 -0.77
C ASP A 112 -10.04 4.80 -1.46
N GLU A 113 -8.79 4.31 -1.52
CA GLU A 113 -8.44 3.08 -2.21
C GLU A 113 -7.32 2.35 -1.47
N ILE A 114 -7.37 1.03 -1.51
CA ILE A 114 -6.29 0.15 -0.99
C ILE A 114 -5.79 -0.77 -2.10
N HIS A 115 -4.46 -0.83 -2.27
CA HIS A 115 -3.80 -1.73 -3.20
C HIS A 115 -3.06 -2.83 -2.45
N LEU A 116 -3.50 -4.08 -2.63
CA LEU A 116 -2.98 -5.25 -1.92
C LEU A 116 -2.60 -6.38 -2.87
N GLU A 117 -1.60 -7.17 -2.49
CA GLU A 117 -1.31 -8.45 -3.13
C GLU A 117 -2.50 -9.40 -2.95
N HIS A 118 -2.86 -10.13 -3.99
CA HIS A 118 -4.08 -10.94 -4.01
C HIS A 118 -3.86 -12.34 -4.58
N CYS A 119 -3.45 -12.46 -5.85
CA CYS A 119 -3.36 -13.76 -6.51
C CYS A 119 -2.23 -14.64 -5.95
N SER A 120 -1.07 -14.09 -5.65
CA SER A 120 0.06 -14.83 -5.07
C SER A 120 -0.18 -15.25 -3.63
N LEU A 121 -1.09 -14.58 -2.93
CA LEU A 121 -1.51 -14.91 -1.56
C LEU A 121 -2.71 -15.86 -1.50
N HIS A 122 -3.10 -16.47 -2.63
CA HIS A 122 -4.26 -17.36 -2.68
C HIS A 122 -5.52 -16.72 -2.06
N TYR A 123 -5.71 -15.41 -2.32
CA TYR A 123 -6.86 -14.59 -1.90
C TYR A 123 -7.00 -14.37 -0.38
N THR A 124 -6.02 -14.78 0.44
CA THR A 124 -6.10 -14.63 1.91
C THR A 124 -6.16 -13.17 2.38
N MET A 125 -5.82 -12.21 1.50
CA MET A 125 -5.98 -10.80 1.81
C MET A 125 -7.45 -10.41 2.01
N LEU A 126 -8.40 -11.15 1.42
CA LEU A 126 -9.84 -10.89 1.56
C LEU A 126 -10.34 -11.07 3.00
N ASP A 127 -9.61 -11.81 3.82
CA ASP A 127 -9.99 -12.03 5.22
C ASP A 127 -10.08 -10.73 6.03
N ILE A 128 -9.33 -9.68 5.66
CA ILE A 128 -9.41 -8.39 6.35
C ILE A 128 -10.80 -7.75 6.21
N PHE A 129 -11.46 -7.92 5.06
CA PHE A 129 -12.76 -7.29 4.79
C PHE A 129 -13.92 -7.93 5.56
N LYS A 130 -13.71 -9.06 6.23
CA LYS A 130 -14.65 -9.62 7.20
C LYS A 130 -14.78 -8.75 8.45
N GLU A 131 -13.69 -8.03 8.81
CA GLU A 131 -13.61 -7.20 10.01
C GLU A 131 -13.50 -5.70 9.69
N TRP A 132 -12.98 -5.35 8.52
CA TRP A 132 -12.81 -3.98 8.06
C TRP A 132 -13.96 -3.61 7.13
N ASN A 133 -14.90 -2.84 7.63
CA ASN A 133 -16.01 -2.32 6.82
C ASN A 133 -15.55 -1.20 5.88
N PHE A 134 -14.62 -1.52 4.98
CA PHE A 134 -14.03 -0.57 4.05
C PHE A 134 -15.04 -0.15 2.97
N GLN A 135 -15.21 1.15 2.81
CA GLN A 135 -16.17 1.71 1.84
C GLN A 135 -15.51 2.24 0.56
N GLY A 136 -14.18 2.23 0.50
CA GLY A 136 -13.40 2.67 -0.66
C GLY A 136 -13.35 1.64 -1.79
N SER A 137 -12.38 1.79 -2.67
CA SER A 137 -12.08 0.90 -3.78
C SER A 137 -10.91 -0.03 -3.47
N ILE A 138 -10.88 -1.20 -4.10
CA ILE A 138 -9.76 -2.14 -4.04
C ILE A 138 -9.02 -2.16 -5.37
N SER A 139 -7.71 -1.90 -5.33
CA SER A 139 -6.76 -2.26 -6.39
C SER A 139 -6.16 -3.62 -6.05
N ALA A 140 -6.67 -4.66 -6.68
CA ALA A 140 -6.25 -6.03 -6.38
C ALA A 140 -5.16 -6.51 -7.33
N GLY A 141 -4.07 -7.04 -6.77
CA GLY A 141 -3.00 -7.67 -7.53
C GLY A 141 -3.45 -8.99 -8.15
N VAL A 142 -3.93 -8.94 -9.38
CA VAL A 142 -4.39 -10.12 -10.14
C VAL A 142 -3.36 -10.62 -11.14
N ILE A 143 -2.23 -9.90 -11.26
CA ILE A 143 -1.07 -10.25 -12.09
C ILE A 143 0.15 -10.35 -11.18
N ASP A 144 0.79 -11.52 -11.14
CA ASP A 144 2.02 -11.71 -10.37
C ASP A 144 3.27 -11.46 -11.25
N GLN A 145 3.81 -10.26 -11.18
CA GLN A 145 5.03 -9.85 -11.89
C GLN A 145 6.30 -10.59 -11.44
N ARG A 146 6.21 -11.44 -10.42
CA ARG A 146 7.35 -12.26 -9.95
C ARG A 146 7.54 -13.53 -10.75
N ILE A 147 6.50 -14.00 -11.44
CA ILE A 147 6.58 -15.17 -12.30
C ILE A 147 6.95 -14.78 -13.74
N ASP A 148 7.47 -15.73 -14.51
CA ASP A 148 7.74 -15.54 -15.93
C ASP A 148 6.48 -15.82 -16.76
N GLY A 149 6.33 -15.06 -17.84
CA GLY A 149 5.22 -15.15 -18.75
C GLY A 149 4.06 -14.21 -18.42
N THR A 150 3.05 -14.25 -19.27
CA THR A 150 1.86 -13.39 -19.18
C THR A 150 0.68 -14.20 -18.64
N GLU A 151 -0.06 -13.68 -17.70
CA GLU A 151 -1.33 -14.26 -17.28
C GLU A 151 -2.32 -14.31 -18.45
N THR A 152 -3.04 -15.44 -18.55
CA THR A 152 -4.15 -15.53 -19.49
C THR A 152 -5.37 -14.77 -18.98
N ILE A 153 -6.26 -14.38 -19.90
CA ILE A 153 -7.53 -13.71 -19.54
C ILE A 153 -8.31 -14.56 -18.54
N GLU A 154 -8.37 -15.88 -18.71
CA GLU A 154 -9.08 -16.81 -17.83
C GLU A 154 -8.50 -16.80 -16.42
N LYS A 155 -7.17 -16.69 -16.26
CA LYS A 155 -6.54 -16.56 -14.95
C LYS A 155 -6.90 -15.22 -14.28
N VAL A 156 -6.83 -14.11 -15.04
CA VAL A 156 -7.20 -12.79 -14.51
C VAL A 156 -8.65 -12.77 -14.05
N VAL A 157 -9.57 -13.33 -14.85
CA VAL A 157 -10.99 -13.46 -14.46
C VAL A 157 -11.12 -14.28 -13.19
N LYS A 158 -10.48 -15.45 -13.12
CA LYS A 158 -10.51 -16.32 -11.92
C LYS A 158 -9.99 -15.60 -10.67
N HIS A 159 -8.95 -14.76 -10.80
CA HIS A 159 -8.43 -13.98 -9.68
C HIS A 159 -9.37 -12.83 -9.29
N THR A 160 -10.20 -12.37 -10.20
CA THR A 160 -11.16 -11.27 -9.96
C THR A 160 -12.44 -11.75 -9.28
N GLU A 161 -12.91 -12.96 -9.58
CA GLU A 161 -14.20 -13.48 -9.07
C GLU A 161 -14.37 -13.39 -7.55
N PRO A 162 -13.37 -13.76 -6.71
CA PRO A 162 -13.52 -13.70 -5.25
C PRO A 162 -13.71 -12.28 -4.70
N LEU A 163 -13.26 -11.24 -5.42
CA LEU A 163 -13.43 -9.85 -5.01
C LEU A 163 -14.90 -9.41 -5.03
N LEU A 164 -15.71 -10.02 -5.90
CA LEU A 164 -17.13 -9.69 -6.05
C LEU A 164 -17.98 -10.05 -4.82
N GLU A 165 -17.48 -10.86 -3.92
CA GLU A 165 -18.12 -11.15 -2.63
C GLU A 165 -18.07 -9.95 -1.67
N TYR A 166 -17.07 -9.06 -1.85
CA TYR A 166 -16.77 -7.95 -0.95
C TYR A 166 -17.01 -6.59 -1.58
N PHE A 167 -16.85 -6.48 -2.90
CA PHE A 167 -16.91 -5.21 -3.63
C PHE A 167 -17.85 -5.28 -4.83
N THR A 168 -18.52 -4.17 -5.10
CA THR A 168 -19.23 -3.99 -6.37
C THR A 168 -18.21 -3.77 -7.51
N PRO A 169 -18.51 -4.17 -8.76
CA PRO A 169 -17.57 -4.08 -9.89
C PRO A 169 -16.94 -2.70 -10.10
N ASN A 170 -17.68 -1.62 -9.85
CA ASN A 170 -17.18 -0.25 -10.00
C ASN A 170 -16.20 0.20 -8.89
N LYS A 171 -15.97 -0.64 -7.88
CA LYS A 171 -15.00 -0.43 -6.81
C LYS A 171 -13.79 -1.36 -6.92
N ILE A 172 -13.69 -2.16 -7.98
CA ILE A 172 -12.60 -3.09 -8.22
C ILE A 172 -11.72 -2.55 -9.35
N LEU A 173 -10.44 -2.32 -9.05
CA LEU A 173 -9.40 -2.05 -10.01
C LEU A 173 -8.49 -3.27 -10.09
N LEU A 174 -8.09 -3.65 -11.30
CA LEU A 174 -7.20 -4.79 -11.55
C LEU A 174 -5.78 -4.25 -11.76
N THR A 175 -4.84 -4.75 -10.97
CA THR A 175 -3.45 -4.32 -11.01
C THR A 175 -2.49 -5.51 -10.96
N SER A 176 -1.19 -5.24 -11.06
CA SER A 176 -0.17 -6.19 -10.64
C SER A 176 -0.05 -6.21 -9.11
N GLU A 177 0.55 -7.26 -8.57
CA GLU A 177 0.82 -7.40 -7.14
C GLU A 177 1.75 -6.30 -6.60
N CYS A 178 2.69 -5.85 -7.43
CA CYS A 178 3.64 -4.78 -7.14
C CYS A 178 4.17 -4.18 -8.46
N GLY A 179 5.11 -3.23 -8.38
CA GLY A 179 5.71 -2.58 -9.54
C GLY A 179 6.55 -3.50 -10.42
N PHE A 180 6.68 -3.15 -11.70
CA PHE A 180 7.43 -3.91 -12.71
C PHE A 180 8.92 -3.55 -12.78
N GLY A 181 9.46 -2.74 -11.88
CA GLY A 181 10.82 -2.21 -11.97
C GLY A 181 11.96 -3.24 -12.08
N HIS A 182 11.72 -4.49 -11.69
CA HIS A 182 12.68 -5.59 -11.81
C HIS A 182 12.28 -6.66 -12.84
N VAL A 183 11.23 -6.40 -13.62
CA VAL A 183 10.78 -7.32 -14.67
C VAL A 183 11.57 -7.02 -15.93
N PRO A 184 12.23 -8.03 -16.57
CA PRO A 184 12.85 -7.86 -17.88
C PRO A 184 11.82 -7.44 -18.94
N ILE A 185 12.24 -6.59 -19.87
CA ILE A 185 11.33 -6.06 -20.93
C ILE A 185 10.80 -7.17 -21.83
N GLU A 186 11.53 -8.29 -21.92
CA GLU A 186 11.20 -9.43 -22.79
C GLU A 186 10.12 -10.35 -22.19
N ILE A 187 9.77 -10.14 -20.92
CA ILE A 187 8.71 -10.86 -20.22
C ILE A 187 7.44 -10.03 -20.21
#